data_767f5be9faeeb294276e66dd93e11061
#
_entry.id   767f5be9faeeb294276e66dd93e11061
#
_cell.length_a   1.000
_cell.length_b   1.000
_cell.length_c   1.000
_cell.angle_alpha   90.00
_cell.angle_beta   90.00
_cell.angle_gamma   90.00
#
_symmetry.space_group_name_H-M   'P 1'
#
loop_
_entity.id
_entity.type
_entity.pdbx_description
1 polymer ?
#
loop_
_entity_poly.entity_id
_entity_poly.type
_entity_poly.pdbx_seq_one_letter_code
_entity_poly.pdbx_strand_id
1 'polypeptide(L)'
;MIAMAVAMGIGRFVYTPILPGMMQQLGLSAADAGLIASANYLGYLVGAILAAGGWAGGHERNIMLAGLGASALLAGAMGLADSLALFLAVRFLAGLASAFVMVFLASIVFSHLANARRSDLQALHFGGVGLGIASSSALMLFLIAAGTDWRGGWFGAAAISAAGFVVVAWLVDRGPFVVGHPRREPKLPDSWALRKVILAYGLFGLGYIVTATFLVAIVREGDGGRQFEAVVWLATGLAGFPSVFLWNRVANRIGLSSAYILACIVEAAGVTASVATGGLAGPLAGGILLGATFIAATSLGLRLAQLMAPLSARRAFALMTAAFGVGQIAGPVLAGVVAQWSGSFFLPSLGAAAALLASAAIVWSAERTASA
;
A
#
# COMPACT_ATOMS: atom_id res chain seq x y z
N MET A 1 13.37 5.80 -5.33
CA MET A 1 13.09 4.35 -5.28
C MET A 1 13.45 3.75 -3.93
N ILE A 2 14.71 3.82 -3.42
CA ILE A 2 15.10 3.22 -2.11
C ILE A 2 14.24 3.73 -0.94
N ALA A 3 14.00 5.03 -0.82
CA ALA A 3 13.14 5.56 0.24
C ALA A 3 11.70 5.03 0.19
N MET A 4 11.14 4.80 -1.00
CA MET A 4 9.84 4.16 -1.18
C MET A 4 9.87 2.67 -0.79
N ALA A 5 10.96 1.98 -1.13
CA ALA A 5 11.16 0.59 -0.72
C ALA A 5 11.18 0.46 0.82
N VAL A 6 11.89 1.36 1.50
CA VAL A 6 11.97 1.37 2.96
C VAL A 6 10.64 1.77 3.60
N ALA A 7 10.10 2.94 3.25
CA ALA A 7 8.94 3.48 3.96
C ALA A 7 7.63 2.72 3.66
N MET A 8 7.43 2.35 2.41
CA MET A 8 6.19 1.71 1.96
C MET A 8 6.36 0.19 1.84
N GLY A 9 7.38 -0.26 1.10
CA GLY A 9 7.59 -1.69 0.88
C GLY A 9 7.93 -2.44 2.16
N ILE A 10 8.89 -1.98 2.94
CA ILE A 10 9.27 -2.61 4.22
C ILE A 10 8.38 -2.06 5.34
N GLY A 11 8.41 -0.77 5.62
CA GLY A 11 7.75 -0.17 6.79
C GLY A 11 6.26 -0.51 6.91
N ARG A 12 5.58 -0.68 5.80
CA ARG A 12 4.15 -0.99 5.74
C ARG A 12 3.86 -2.49 5.56
N PHE A 13 4.52 -3.11 4.59
CA PHE A 13 4.16 -4.43 4.09
C PHE A 13 5.02 -5.59 4.63
N VAL A 14 6.10 -5.33 5.39
CA VAL A 14 6.84 -6.40 6.06
C VAL A 14 6.00 -7.10 7.14
N TYR A 15 4.97 -6.46 7.63
CA TYR A 15 3.99 -7.05 8.55
C TYR A 15 3.39 -8.33 7.98
N THR A 16 3.04 -8.34 6.70
CA THR A 16 2.37 -9.47 6.04
C THR A 16 3.14 -10.79 6.14
N PRO A 17 4.43 -10.88 5.80
CA PRO A 17 5.18 -12.13 5.95
C PRO A 17 5.57 -12.46 7.40
N ILE A 18 5.57 -11.49 8.31
CA ILE A 18 5.87 -11.72 9.74
C ILE A 18 4.62 -12.14 10.51
N LEU A 19 3.44 -11.67 10.10
CA LEU A 19 2.17 -11.85 10.80
C LEU A 19 1.86 -13.29 11.22
N PRO A 20 1.99 -14.32 10.36
CA PRO A 20 1.64 -15.67 10.78
C PRO A 20 2.51 -16.19 11.94
N GLY A 21 3.78 -15.77 12.00
CA GLY A 21 4.68 -16.08 13.12
C GLY A 21 4.24 -15.40 14.42
N MET A 22 3.79 -14.14 14.34
CA MET A 22 3.23 -13.40 15.48
C MET A 22 1.94 -14.07 15.98
N MET A 23 1.01 -14.39 15.07
CA MET A 23 -0.25 -15.06 15.44
C MET A 23 -0.01 -16.37 16.17
N GLN A 24 0.91 -17.20 15.65
CA GLN A 24 1.21 -18.51 16.21
C GLN A 24 1.90 -18.43 17.59
N GLN A 25 2.88 -17.54 17.75
CA GLN A 25 3.69 -17.50 18.99
C GLN A 25 3.08 -16.63 20.09
N LEU A 26 2.30 -15.61 19.72
CA LEU A 26 1.66 -14.70 20.68
C LEU A 26 0.18 -15.03 20.93
N GLY A 27 -0.40 -15.99 20.20
CA GLY A 27 -1.81 -16.31 20.30
C GLY A 27 -2.74 -15.19 19.79
N LEU A 28 -2.25 -14.35 18.85
CA LEU A 28 -3.06 -13.28 18.30
C LEU A 28 -4.19 -13.83 17.44
N SER A 29 -5.40 -13.34 17.66
CA SER A 29 -6.55 -13.65 16.83
C SER A 29 -6.45 -12.97 15.46
N ALA A 30 -7.23 -13.43 14.48
CA ALA A 30 -7.35 -12.76 13.20
C ALA A 30 -7.88 -11.30 13.34
N ALA A 31 -8.75 -11.06 14.33
CA ALA A 31 -9.22 -9.71 14.65
C ALA A 31 -8.10 -8.82 15.20
N ASP A 32 -7.26 -9.32 16.12
CA ASP A 32 -6.08 -8.58 16.61
C ASP A 32 -5.13 -8.24 15.49
N ALA A 33 -4.86 -9.21 14.59
CA ALA A 33 -4.04 -9.02 13.41
C ALA A 33 -4.59 -7.91 12.49
N GLY A 34 -5.89 -7.90 12.27
CA GLY A 34 -6.59 -6.87 11.51
C GLY A 34 -6.49 -5.48 12.16
N LEU A 35 -6.65 -5.40 13.48
CA LEU A 35 -6.51 -4.15 14.24
C LEU A 35 -5.07 -3.59 14.16
N ILE A 36 -4.06 -4.44 14.30
CA ILE A 36 -2.64 -4.06 14.20
C ILE A 36 -2.34 -3.50 12.80
N ALA A 37 -2.86 -4.12 11.74
CA ALA A 37 -2.72 -3.61 10.38
C ALA A 37 -3.43 -2.26 10.21
N SER A 38 -4.68 -2.15 10.68
CA SER A 38 -5.50 -0.95 10.55
C SER A 38 -4.96 0.24 11.35
N ALA A 39 -4.29 0.00 12.48
CA ALA A 39 -3.59 1.05 13.23
C ALA A 39 -2.52 1.74 12.37
N ASN A 40 -1.79 0.98 11.52
CA ASN A 40 -0.83 1.57 10.59
C ASN A 40 -1.52 2.42 9.51
N TYR A 41 -2.64 1.97 8.98
CA TYR A 41 -3.38 2.72 7.96
C TYR A 41 -4.03 3.98 8.53
N LEU A 42 -4.51 3.93 9.78
CA LEU A 42 -5.01 5.10 10.48
C LEU A 42 -3.87 6.12 10.71
N GLY A 43 -2.72 5.67 11.19
CA GLY A 43 -1.53 6.53 11.32
C GLY A 43 -1.12 7.17 10.00
N TYR A 44 -1.15 6.40 8.91
CA TYR A 44 -0.87 6.91 7.58
C TYR A 44 -1.87 7.98 7.13
N LEU A 45 -3.16 7.77 7.33
CA LEU A 45 -4.20 8.76 7.00
C LEU A 45 -4.01 10.06 7.80
N VAL A 46 -3.79 9.96 9.11
CA VAL A 46 -3.51 11.11 9.97
C VAL A 46 -2.23 11.83 9.51
N GLY A 47 -1.16 11.09 9.24
CA GLY A 47 0.10 11.66 8.76
C GLY A 47 -0.04 12.36 7.40
N ALA A 48 -0.82 11.81 6.47
CA ALA A 48 -1.08 12.43 5.18
C ALA A 48 -1.87 13.74 5.31
N ILE A 49 -2.87 13.78 6.21
CA ILE A 49 -3.63 15.01 6.51
C ILE A 49 -2.71 16.07 7.12
N LEU A 50 -1.88 15.70 8.09
CA LEU A 50 -0.92 16.61 8.71
C LEU A 50 0.10 17.15 7.70
N ALA A 51 0.64 16.28 6.83
CA ALA A 51 1.60 16.68 5.80
C ALA A 51 1.02 17.67 4.79
N ALA A 52 -0.30 17.60 4.51
CA ALA A 52 -0.99 18.51 3.62
C ALA A 52 -1.13 19.95 4.16
N GLY A 53 -0.86 20.18 5.45
CA GLY A 53 -1.05 21.47 6.14
C GLY A 53 -0.07 22.59 5.76
N GLY A 54 0.91 22.34 4.88
CA GLY A 54 1.83 23.37 4.36
C GLY A 54 2.89 23.89 5.36
N TRP A 55 2.92 23.35 6.59
CA TRP A 55 3.86 23.77 7.66
C TRP A 55 5.31 23.34 7.40
N ALA A 56 5.53 22.39 6.53
CA ALA A 56 6.83 21.78 6.25
C ALA A 56 7.65 22.52 5.18
N GLY A 57 7.17 23.65 4.69
CA GLY A 57 7.80 24.40 3.59
C GLY A 57 9.28 24.68 3.85
N GLY A 58 10.15 24.23 2.94
CA GLY A 58 11.62 24.34 3.06
C GLY A 58 12.30 23.31 3.97
N HIS A 59 11.53 22.45 4.66
CA HIS A 59 12.04 21.42 5.55
C HIS A 59 11.68 19.98 5.08
N GLU A 60 11.14 19.85 3.87
CA GLU A 60 10.59 18.58 3.34
C GLU A 60 11.60 17.43 3.42
N ARG A 61 12.87 17.70 3.06
CA ARG A 61 13.96 16.71 3.15
C ARG A 61 14.19 16.24 4.59
N ASN A 62 14.25 17.16 5.53
CA ASN A 62 14.55 16.84 6.93
C ASN A 62 13.40 16.02 7.55
N ILE A 63 12.15 16.37 7.25
CA ILE A 63 10.98 15.67 7.73
C ILE A 63 10.87 14.27 7.08
N MET A 64 11.15 14.17 5.78
CA MET A 64 11.24 12.89 5.07
C MET A 64 12.32 11.99 5.69
N LEU A 65 13.50 12.51 5.98
CA LEU A 65 14.57 11.75 6.62
C LEU A 65 14.21 11.35 8.05
N ALA A 66 13.62 12.26 8.84
CA ALA A 66 13.13 11.94 10.18
C ALA A 66 12.09 10.82 10.15
N GLY A 67 11.14 10.87 9.19
CA GLY A 67 10.16 9.81 8.98
C GLY A 67 10.81 8.47 8.59
N LEU A 68 11.85 8.51 7.76
CA LEU A 68 12.56 7.30 7.33
C LEU A 68 13.35 6.67 8.49
N GLY A 69 14.05 7.50 9.30
CA GLY A 69 14.73 7.05 10.52
C GLY A 69 13.73 6.49 11.55
N ALA A 70 12.62 7.20 11.75
CA ALA A 70 11.55 6.72 12.63
C ALA A 70 10.98 5.36 12.15
N SER A 71 10.83 5.14 10.83
CA SER A 71 10.37 3.85 10.30
C SER A 71 11.31 2.71 10.68
N ALA A 72 12.64 2.93 10.65
CA ALA A 72 13.62 1.92 11.07
C ALA A 72 13.54 1.63 12.57
N LEU A 73 13.46 2.68 13.41
CA LEU A 73 13.35 2.53 14.86
C LEU A 73 12.04 1.83 15.27
N LEU A 74 10.92 2.20 14.63
CA LEU A 74 9.62 1.60 14.92
C LEU A 74 9.52 0.15 14.44
N ALA A 75 10.22 -0.21 13.36
CA ALA A 75 10.36 -1.63 12.99
C ALA A 75 11.11 -2.41 14.08
N GLY A 76 12.19 -1.88 14.64
CA GLY A 76 12.88 -2.47 15.78
C GLY A 76 11.99 -2.56 17.03
N ALA A 77 11.21 -1.52 17.31
CA ALA A 77 10.25 -1.50 18.43
C ALA A 77 9.17 -2.57 18.32
N MET A 78 8.73 -2.92 17.11
CA MET A 78 7.82 -4.06 16.87
C MET A 78 8.42 -5.38 17.34
N GLY A 79 9.75 -5.58 17.14
CA GLY A 79 10.46 -6.78 17.59
C GLY A 79 10.61 -6.86 19.12
N LEU A 80 10.51 -5.75 19.83
CA LEU A 80 10.57 -5.65 21.29
C LEU A 80 9.19 -5.68 21.95
N ALA A 81 8.13 -5.44 21.18
CA ALA A 81 6.76 -5.38 21.71
C ALA A 81 6.23 -6.80 22.02
N ASP A 82 5.36 -6.89 23.02
CA ASP A 82 4.74 -8.13 23.51
C ASP A 82 3.24 -7.99 23.83
N SER A 83 2.69 -6.78 23.74
CA SER A 83 1.28 -6.52 24.02
C SER A 83 0.56 -5.90 22.82
N LEU A 84 -0.74 -6.21 22.68
CA LEU A 84 -1.57 -5.67 21.61
C LEU A 84 -1.55 -4.13 21.61
N ALA A 85 -1.67 -3.50 22.78
CA ALA A 85 -1.66 -2.03 22.91
C ALA A 85 -0.37 -1.43 22.36
N LEU A 86 0.78 -2.05 22.64
CA LEU A 86 2.08 -1.58 22.16
C LEU A 86 2.21 -1.79 20.64
N PHE A 87 1.76 -2.93 20.11
CA PHE A 87 1.70 -3.15 18.67
C PHE A 87 0.84 -2.10 17.96
N LEU A 88 -0.33 -1.78 18.49
CA LEU A 88 -1.22 -0.75 17.94
C LEU A 88 -0.54 0.63 17.92
N ALA A 89 0.08 1.03 19.03
CA ALA A 89 0.76 2.32 19.14
C ALA A 89 1.95 2.42 18.18
N VAL A 90 2.82 1.40 18.13
CA VAL A 90 3.99 1.38 17.26
C VAL A 90 3.56 1.38 15.79
N ARG A 91 2.55 0.59 15.43
CA ARG A 91 2.04 0.56 14.05
C ARG A 91 1.38 1.86 13.63
N PHE A 92 0.64 2.53 14.52
CA PHE A 92 0.10 3.86 14.26
C PHE A 92 1.22 4.88 13.97
N LEU A 93 2.24 4.92 14.82
CA LEU A 93 3.38 5.83 14.63
C LEU A 93 4.17 5.48 13.35
N ALA A 94 4.35 4.20 13.03
CA ALA A 94 4.99 3.76 11.78
C ALA A 94 4.18 4.19 10.55
N GLY A 95 2.85 4.14 10.63
CA GLY A 95 1.97 4.66 9.59
C GLY A 95 2.15 6.15 9.38
N LEU A 96 2.15 6.93 10.45
CA LEU A 96 2.36 8.37 10.43
C LEU A 96 3.72 8.73 9.82
N ALA A 97 4.79 8.06 10.25
CA ALA A 97 6.13 8.25 9.72
C ALA A 97 6.19 7.94 8.21
N SER A 98 5.58 6.84 7.76
CA SER A 98 5.55 6.45 6.35
C SER A 98 4.77 7.44 5.48
N ALA A 99 3.73 8.08 6.01
CA ALA A 99 2.98 9.12 5.31
C ALA A 99 3.85 10.36 5.07
N PHE A 100 4.61 10.80 6.06
CA PHE A 100 5.55 11.91 5.90
C PHE A 100 6.61 11.60 4.83
N VAL A 101 7.17 10.39 4.87
CA VAL A 101 8.11 9.98 3.81
C VAL A 101 7.44 10.03 2.45
N MET A 102 6.26 9.43 2.29
CA MET A 102 5.55 9.36 1.01
C MET A 102 5.27 10.75 0.44
N VAL A 103 4.70 11.66 1.25
CA VAL A 103 4.26 12.98 0.79
C VAL A 103 5.45 13.85 0.43
N PHE A 104 6.44 13.96 1.32
CA PHE A 104 7.57 14.85 1.10
C PHE A 104 8.57 14.30 0.09
N LEU A 105 8.79 12.99 0.04
CA LEU A 105 9.61 12.36 -0.99
C LEU A 105 8.99 12.52 -2.38
N ALA A 106 7.67 12.32 -2.51
CA ALA A 106 6.98 12.53 -3.78
C ALA A 106 7.12 13.98 -4.26
N SER A 107 6.98 14.95 -3.36
CA SER A 107 7.18 16.37 -3.66
C SER A 107 8.61 16.64 -4.19
N ILE A 108 9.63 16.15 -3.50
CA ILE A 108 11.03 16.30 -3.91
C ILE A 108 11.30 15.64 -5.26
N VAL A 109 10.93 14.37 -5.40
CA VAL A 109 11.21 13.60 -6.61
C VAL A 109 10.47 14.16 -7.82
N PHE A 110 9.19 14.50 -7.68
CA PHE A 110 8.40 14.98 -8.81
C PHE A 110 8.83 16.38 -9.26
N SER A 111 9.29 17.25 -8.34
CA SER A 111 9.85 18.54 -8.72
C SER A 111 11.16 18.39 -9.51
N HIS A 112 12.05 17.48 -9.09
CA HIS A 112 13.27 17.18 -9.85
C HIS A 112 12.97 16.57 -11.22
N LEU A 113 12.04 15.63 -11.31
CA LEU A 113 11.65 15.00 -12.57
C LEU A 113 10.98 15.99 -13.53
N ALA A 114 10.16 16.91 -13.01
CA ALA A 114 9.54 17.95 -13.81
C ALA A 114 10.59 18.92 -14.38
N ASN A 115 11.54 19.36 -13.56
CA ASN A 115 12.65 20.22 -14.01
C ASN A 115 13.56 19.53 -15.05
N ALA A 116 13.76 18.22 -14.90
CA ALA A 116 14.53 17.40 -15.87
C ALA A 116 13.71 16.99 -17.10
N ARG A 117 12.41 17.31 -17.17
CA ARG A 117 11.45 16.84 -18.21
C ARG A 117 11.40 15.31 -18.33
N ARG A 118 11.56 14.60 -17.20
CA ARG A 118 11.61 13.14 -17.13
C ARG A 118 10.47 12.57 -16.28
N SER A 119 9.23 13.04 -16.54
CA SER A 119 8.02 12.54 -15.85
C SER A 119 7.75 11.04 -16.11
N ASP A 120 8.36 10.47 -17.16
CA ASP A 120 8.36 9.04 -17.45
C ASP A 120 8.94 8.19 -16.31
N LEU A 121 9.87 8.73 -15.53
CA LEU A 121 10.52 8.05 -14.41
C LEU A 121 9.68 7.97 -13.11
N GLN A 122 8.50 8.61 -13.07
CA GLN A 122 7.61 8.50 -11.90
C GLN A 122 7.20 7.06 -11.60
N ALA A 123 7.07 6.22 -12.64
CA ALA A 123 6.77 4.79 -12.47
C ALA A 123 7.85 4.06 -11.66
N LEU A 124 9.14 4.41 -11.85
CA LEU A 124 10.25 3.86 -11.08
C LEU A 124 10.18 4.24 -9.59
N HIS A 125 9.69 5.45 -9.29
CA HIS A 125 9.50 5.89 -7.91
C HIS A 125 8.54 4.93 -7.18
N PHE A 126 7.38 4.66 -7.77
CA PHE A 126 6.38 3.75 -7.21
C PHE A 126 6.82 2.28 -7.24
N GLY A 127 7.62 1.86 -8.23
CA GLY A 127 8.21 0.52 -8.28
C GLY A 127 9.05 0.19 -7.04
N GLY A 128 9.56 1.21 -6.34
CA GLY A 128 10.25 1.03 -5.05
C GLY A 128 9.42 0.27 -4.03
N VAL A 129 8.09 0.38 -4.03
CA VAL A 129 7.20 -0.38 -3.13
C VAL A 129 7.35 -1.89 -3.39
N GLY A 130 7.27 -2.31 -4.66
CA GLY A 130 7.46 -3.71 -5.05
C GLY A 130 8.84 -4.24 -4.68
N LEU A 131 9.90 -3.45 -4.88
CA LEU A 131 11.26 -3.83 -4.46
C LEU A 131 11.37 -3.99 -2.95
N GLY A 132 10.73 -3.13 -2.16
CA GLY A 132 10.72 -3.23 -0.71
C GLY A 132 9.98 -4.49 -0.22
N ILE A 133 8.86 -4.85 -0.87
CA ILE A 133 8.14 -6.11 -0.62
C ILE A 133 9.05 -7.29 -0.97
N ALA A 134 9.68 -7.29 -2.14
CA ALA A 134 10.59 -8.36 -2.55
C ALA A 134 11.80 -8.48 -1.62
N SER A 135 12.40 -7.37 -1.20
CA SER A 135 13.54 -7.36 -0.28
C SER A 135 13.16 -7.88 1.11
N SER A 136 11.98 -7.50 1.64
CA SER A 136 11.48 -8.03 2.91
C SER A 136 11.22 -9.52 2.84
N SER A 137 10.77 -10.01 1.70
CA SER A 137 10.53 -11.43 1.48
C SER A 137 11.83 -12.24 1.36
N ALA A 138 12.82 -11.70 0.63
CA ALA A 138 14.16 -12.30 0.55
C ALA A 138 14.81 -12.39 1.95
N LEU A 139 14.65 -11.33 2.77
CA LEU A 139 15.04 -11.34 4.17
C LEU A 139 14.36 -12.49 4.93
N MET A 140 13.04 -12.64 4.77
CA MET A 140 12.30 -13.71 5.46
C MET A 140 12.77 -15.10 5.04
N LEU A 141 13.07 -15.34 3.77
CA LEU A 141 13.66 -16.61 3.30
C LEU A 141 14.99 -16.90 4.01
N PHE A 142 15.86 -15.91 4.12
CA PHE A 142 17.13 -16.04 4.83
C PHE A 142 16.92 -16.33 6.33
N LEU A 143 16.03 -15.61 6.99
CA LEU A 143 15.76 -15.77 8.43
C LEU A 143 15.08 -17.09 8.75
N ILE A 144 14.21 -17.60 7.88
CA ILE A 144 13.61 -18.93 8.00
C ILE A 144 14.68 -20.01 7.91
N ALA A 145 15.62 -19.88 6.97
CA ALA A 145 16.75 -20.81 6.85
C ALA A 145 17.69 -20.77 8.08
N ALA A 146 17.83 -19.58 8.70
CA ALA A 146 18.59 -19.39 9.94
C ALA A 146 17.83 -19.83 11.21
N GLY A 147 16.59 -20.29 11.10
CA GLY A 147 15.79 -20.78 12.23
C GLY A 147 15.30 -19.68 13.17
N THR A 148 15.25 -18.42 12.73
CA THR A 148 14.81 -17.31 13.57
C THR A 148 13.28 -17.26 13.71
N ASP A 149 12.82 -16.59 14.77
CA ASP A 149 11.41 -16.34 15.03
C ASP A 149 10.91 -15.04 14.33
N TRP A 150 9.66 -14.65 14.60
CA TRP A 150 9.05 -13.43 14.06
C TRP A 150 9.77 -12.14 14.50
N ARG A 151 10.43 -12.13 15.67
CA ARG A 151 11.21 -10.99 16.17
C ARG A 151 12.41 -10.72 15.28
N GLY A 152 13.09 -11.79 14.83
CA GLY A 152 14.17 -11.70 13.85
C GLY A 152 13.72 -11.03 12.56
N GLY A 153 12.48 -11.26 12.10
CA GLY A 153 11.89 -10.58 10.96
C GLY A 153 11.82 -9.05 11.15
N TRP A 154 11.36 -8.59 12.31
CA TRP A 154 11.30 -7.16 12.63
C TRP A 154 12.67 -6.51 12.78
N PHE A 155 13.62 -7.17 13.47
CA PHE A 155 14.99 -6.64 13.60
C PHE A 155 15.73 -6.60 12.26
N GLY A 156 15.55 -7.61 11.42
CA GLY A 156 16.09 -7.61 10.06
C GLY A 156 15.48 -6.49 9.20
N ALA A 157 14.17 -6.27 9.30
CA ALA A 157 13.50 -5.15 8.65
C ALA A 157 14.01 -3.79 9.13
N ALA A 158 14.26 -3.64 10.44
CA ALA A 158 14.86 -2.45 11.03
C ALA A 158 16.27 -2.21 10.49
N ALA A 159 17.10 -3.25 10.40
CA ALA A 159 18.47 -3.15 9.89
C ALA A 159 18.51 -2.72 8.42
N ILE A 160 17.69 -3.34 7.56
CA ILE A 160 17.58 -2.93 6.13
C ILE A 160 17.05 -1.51 6.01
N SER A 161 16.06 -1.14 6.84
CA SER A 161 15.50 0.23 6.84
C SER A 161 16.52 1.26 7.28
N ALA A 162 17.35 0.95 8.28
CA ALA A 162 18.44 1.82 8.74
C ALA A 162 19.52 1.97 7.66
N ALA A 163 19.93 0.89 7.00
CA ALA A 163 20.84 0.96 5.87
C ALA A 163 20.29 1.81 4.73
N GLY A 164 19.00 1.60 4.38
CA GLY A 164 18.30 2.41 3.38
C GLY A 164 18.21 3.89 3.77
N PHE A 165 17.96 4.19 5.06
CA PHE A 165 18.00 5.57 5.58
C PHE A 165 19.36 6.24 5.35
N VAL A 166 20.46 5.55 5.67
CA VAL A 166 21.83 6.09 5.47
C VAL A 166 22.07 6.39 3.99
N VAL A 167 21.74 5.46 3.10
CA VAL A 167 21.89 5.66 1.65
C VAL A 167 21.04 6.84 1.15
N VAL A 168 19.79 6.95 1.59
CA VAL A 168 18.89 8.04 1.20
C VAL A 168 19.38 9.39 1.75
N ALA A 169 19.86 9.42 2.99
CA ALA A 169 20.39 10.63 3.61
C ALA A 169 21.60 11.17 2.84
N TRP A 170 22.38 10.28 2.25
CA TRP A 170 23.55 10.64 1.43
C TRP A 170 23.19 11.05 0.00
N LEU A 171 22.18 10.39 -0.61
CA LEU A 171 21.86 10.57 -2.04
C LEU A 171 20.81 11.64 -2.32
N VAL A 172 19.90 11.93 -1.38
CA VAL A 172 18.77 12.83 -1.64
C VAL A 172 19.10 14.25 -1.19
N ASP A 173 19.21 15.14 -2.15
CA ASP A 173 19.38 16.57 -1.92
C ASP A 173 18.06 17.27 -1.57
N ARG A 174 18.19 18.55 -1.14
CA ARG A 174 17.03 19.43 -1.01
C ARG A 174 16.42 19.64 -2.38
N GLY A 175 15.13 19.40 -2.51
CA GLY A 175 14.41 19.66 -3.77
C GLY A 175 14.48 21.15 -4.14
N PRO A 176 14.29 21.47 -5.44
CA PRO A 176 14.17 22.86 -5.85
C PRO A 176 13.01 23.51 -5.12
N PHE A 177 13.25 24.67 -4.51
CA PHE A 177 12.21 25.44 -3.84
C PHE A 177 11.13 25.83 -4.87
N VAL A 178 9.94 25.26 -4.73
CA VAL A 178 8.79 25.76 -5.47
C VAL A 178 8.32 27.05 -4.77
N VAL A 179 8.86 28.17 -5.21
CA VAL A 179 8.38 29.50 -4.81
C VAL A 179 7.02 29.74 -5.48
N GLY A 180 5.98 29.21 -4.89
CA GLY A 180 4.62 29.43 -5.33
C GLY A 180 3.70 29.51 -4.13
N HIS A 181 3.10 30.65 -3.89
CA HIS A 181 1.99 30.72 -2.95
C HIS A 181 0.91 29.74 -3.42
N PRO A 182 0.40 28.85 -2.57
CA PRO A 182 -0.66 27.94 -2.98
C PRO A 182 -1.87 28.79 -3.39
N ARG A 183 -2.10 28.93 -4.69
CA ARG A 183 -3.35 29.52 -5.18
C ARG A 183 -4.50 28.73 -4.56
N ARG A 184 -5.48 29.45 -3.99
CA ARG A 184 -6.71 28.80 -3.51
C ARG A 184 -7.38 28.12 -4.69
N GLU A 185 -7.38 26.80 -4.67
CA GLU A 185 -8.12 26.02 -5.66
C GLU A 185 -9.63 26.28 -5.49
N PRO A 186 -10.39 26.36 -6.58
CA PRO A 186 -11.84 26.45 -6.52
C PRO A 186 -12.43 25.22 -5.79
N LYS A 187 -13.72 25.30 -5.46
CA LYS A 187 -14.45 24.14 -4.94
C LYS A 187 -14.43 23.02 -5.98
N LEU A 188 -14.51 21.78 -5.53
CA LEU A 188 -14.66 20.64 -6.42
C LEU A 188 -15.92 20.82 -7.28
N PRO A 189 -15.89 20.38 -8.54
CA PRO A 189 -17.07 20.36 -9.38
C PRO A 189 -18.16 19.49 -8.72
N ASP A 190 -19.40 19.95 -8.77
CA ASP A 190 -20.54 19.16 -8.33
C ASP A 190 -20.88 18.10 -9.39
N SER A 191 -20.05 17.05 -9.42
CA SER A 191 -20.13 15.98 -10.40
C SER A 191 -20.48 14.67 -9.72
N TRP A 192 -21.61 14.10 -10.11
CA TRP A 192 -22.01 12.78 -9.64
C TRP A 192 -21.00 11.69 -10.05
N ALA A 193 -20.41 11.82 -11.25
CA ALA A 193 -19.37 10.92 -11.72
C ALA A 193 -18.12 10.97 -10.84
N LEU A 194 -17.67 12.15 -10.41
CA LEU A 194 -16.53 12.30 -9.49
C LEU A 194 -16.83 11.66 -8.13
N ARG A 195 -18.05 11.86 -7.58
CA ARG A 195 -18.47 11.22 -6.31
C ARG A 195 -18.43 9.69 -6.41
N LYS A 196 -18.90 9.14 -7.54
CA LYS A 196 -18.82 7.69 -7.82
C LYS A 196 -17.37 7.21 -7.84
N VAL A 197 -16.46 7.91 -8.50
CA VAL A 197 -15.04 7.54 -8.57
C VAL A 197 -14.39 7.58 -7.19
N ILE A 198 -14.70 8.57 -6.35
CA ILE A 198 -14.21 8.65 -4.96
C ILE A 198 -14.69 7.44 -4.15
N LEU A 199 -15.98 7.09 -4.25
CA LEU A 199 -16.55 5.91 -3.58
C LEU A 199 -15.88 4.61 -4.07
N ALA A 200 -15.76 4.46 -5.39
CA ALA A 200 -15.11 3.29 -6.01
C ALA A 200 -13.66 3.11 -5.51
N TYR A 201 -12.94 4.21 -5.38
CA TYR A 201 -11.57 4.17 -4.89
C TYR A 201 -11.46 3.80 -3.41
N GLY A 202 -12.45 4.18 -2.60
CA GLY A 202 -12.59 3.68 -1.22
C GLY A 202 -12.83 2.17 -1.16
N LEU A 203 -13.71 1.64 -2.02
CA LEU A 203 -13.97 0.21 -2.14
C LEU A 203 -12.74 -0.56 -2.66
N PHE A 204 -12.01 0.01 -3.61
CA PHE A 204 -10.72 -0.54 -4.05
C PHE A 204 -9.73 -0.61 -2.87
N GLY A 205 -9.63 0.48 -2.08
CA GLY A 205 -8.80 0.51 -0.87
C GLY A 205 -9.14 -0.58 0.14
N LEU A 206 -10.45 -0.86 0.31
CA LEU A 206 -10.94 -1.94 1.18
C LEU A 206 -10.60 -3.32 0.60
N GLY A 207 -10.84 -3.54 -0.68
CA GLY A 207 -10.70 -4.87 -1.29
C GLY A 207 -9.25 -5.35 -1.34
N TYR A 208 -8.35 -4.54 -1.92
CA TYR A 208 -6.97 -4.99 -2.08
C TYR A 208 -6.23 -5.21 -0.77
N ILE A 209 -6.54 -4.38 0.25
CA ILE A 209 -5.77 -4.39 1.51
C ILE A 209 -6.02 -5.63 2.36
N VAL A 210 -7.18 -6.26 2.21
CA VAL A 210 -7.48 -7.53 2.87
C VAL A 210 -6.45 -8.58 2.44
N THR A 211 -6.30 -8.78 1.13
CA THR A 211 -5.33 -9.75 0.61
C THR A 211 -3.89 -9.31 0.88
N ALA A 212 -3.57 -8.03 0.70
CA ALA A 212 -2.24 -7.51 1.01
C ALA A 212 -1.85 -7.68 2.49
N THR A 213 -2.80 -7.76 3.40
CA THR A 213 -2.57 -7.99 4.83
C THR A 213 -2.47 -9.47 5.17
N PHE A 214 -3.39 -10.29 4.66
CA PHE A 214 -3.58 -11.66 5.12
C PHE A 214 -3.10 -12.75 4.14
N LEU A 215 -2.58 -12.39 2.95
CA LEU A 215 -2.18 -13.38 1.95
C LEU A 215 -1.25 -14.47 2.50
N VAL A 216 -0.25 -14.07 3.29
CA VAL A 216 0.71 -15.03 3.87
C VAL A 216 0.06 -15.86 4.98
N ALA A 217 -0.91 -15.30 5.73
CA ALA A 217 -1.70 -16.06 6.68
C ALA A 217 -2.62 -17.07 5.97
N ILE A 218 -3.22 -16.69 4.82
CA ILE A 218 -3.99 -17.60 3.96
C ILE A 218 -3.11 -18.76 3.46
N VAL A 219 -1.89 -18.46 3.01
CA VAL A 219 -0.92 -19.49 2.56
C VAL A 219 -0.59 -20.46 3.69
N ARG A 220 -0.51 -19.97 4.93
CA ARG A 220 -0.22 -20.80 6.11
C ARG A 220 -1.33 -21.78 6.47
N GLU A 221 -2.59 -21.48 6.13
CA GLU A 221 -3.70 -22.43 6.30
C GLU A 221 -3.57 -23.65 5.35
N GLY A 222 -2.74 -23.55 4.31
CA GLY A 222 -2.44 -24.64 3.38
C GLY A 222 -1.14 -25.38 3.67
N ASP A 223 -0.79 -26.34 2.79
CA ASP A 223 0.33 -27.26 2.97
C ASP A 223 1.70 -26.73 2.49
N GLY A 224 1.80 -25.45 2.12
CA GLY A 224 2.98 -24.87 1.45
C GLY A 224 4.21 -24.66 2.34
N GLY A 225 4.02 -24.56 3.65
CA GLY A 225 5.07 -24.30 4.62
C GLY A 225 5.67 -22.89 4.54
N ARG A 226 6.50 -22.56 5.54
CA ARG A 226 7.06 -21.20 5.73
C ARG A 226 7.87 -20.66 4.55
N GLN A 227 8.59 -21.52 3.84
CA GLN A 227 9.36 -21.12 2.66
C GLN A 227 8.45 -20.67 1.52
N PHE A 228 7.37 -21.41 1.27
CA PHE A 228 6.40 -21.06 0.23
C PHE A 228 5.67 -19.76 0.56
N GLU A 229 5.34 -19.51 1.82
CA GLU A 229 4.80 -18.22 2.28
C GLU A 229 5.67 -17.04 1.82
N ALA A 230 6.98 -17.14 2.04
CA ALA A 230 7.92 -16.12 1.62
C ALA A 230 8.05 -16.05 0.09
N VAL A 231 8.00 -17.18 -0.63
CA VAL A 231 8.02 -17.20 -2.11
C VAL A 231 6.81 -16.48 -2.69
N VAL A 232 5.60 -16.70 -2.16
CA VAL A 232 4.39 -16.00 -2.60
C VAL A 232 4.53 -14.48 -2.42
N TRP A 233 5.06 -14.05 -1.27
CA TRP A 233 5.26 -12.63 -1.01
C TRP A 233 6.39 -12.03 -1.85
N LEU A 234 7.44 -12.79 -2.15
CA LEU A 234 8.49 -12.41 -3.10
C LEU A 234 7.91 -12.20 -4.50
N ALA A 235 7.10 -13.13 -4.98
CA ALA A 235 6.44 -13.03 -6.28
C ALA A 235 5.53 -11.80 -6.35
N THR A 236 4.80 -11.49 -5.26
CA THR A 236 4.00 -10.26 -5.13
C THR A 236 4.87 -9.01 -5.31
N GLY A 237 6.00 -8.93 -4.64
CA GLY A 237 6.91 -7.78 -4.75
C GLY A 237 7.52 -7.64 -6.14
N LEU A 238 7.97 -8.73 -6.73
CA LEU A 238 8.56 -8.76 -8.08
C LEU A 238 7.54 -8.37 -9.15
N ALA A 239 6.30 -8.83 -9.04
CA ALA A 239 5.21 -8.42 -9.94
C ALA A 239 4.82 -6.93 -9.74
N GLY A 240 4.91 -6.42 -8.51
CA GLY A 240 4.62 -5.02 -8.18
C GLY A 240 5.61 -4.04 -8.77
N PHE A 241 6.88 -4.42 -8.88
CA PHE A 241 7.93 -3.53 -9.38
C PHE A 241 7.64 -2.92 -10.77
N PRO A 242 7.32 -3.69 -11.82
CA PRO A 242 7.02 -3.16 -13.14
C PRO A 242 5.58 -2.72 -13.34
N SER A 243 4.68 -2.95 -12.36
CA SER A 243 3.23 -2.86 -12.53
C SER A 243 2.77 -1.50 -13.06
N VAL A 244 3.21 -0.39 -12.47
CA VAL A 244 2.82 0.96 -12.90
C VAL A 244 3.25 1.24 -14.34
N PHE A 245 4.43 0.81 -14.74
CA PHE A 245 4.92 0.99 -16.11
C PHE A 245 4.10 0.19 -17.12
N LEU A 246 3.78 -1.06 -16.81
CA LEU A 246 2.98 -1.92 -17.67
C LEU A 246 1.55 -1.40 -17.80
N TRP A 247 0.91 -1.04 -16.69
CA TRP A 247 -0.46 -0.52 -16.72
C TRP A 247 -0.58 0.87 -17.34
N ASN A 248 0.46 1.70 -17.30
CA ASN A 248 0.47 2.94 -18.07
C ASN A 248 0.41 2.67 -19.58
N ARG A 249 1.08 1.61 -20.08
CA ARG A 249 0.96 1.20 -21.47
C ARG A 249 -0.45 0.70 -21.81
N VAL A 250 -1.05 -0.06 -20.92
CA VAL A 250 -2.44 -0.52 -21.06
C VAL A 250 -3.38 0.70 -21.11
N ALA A 251 -3.25 1.63 -20.16
CA ALA A 251 -4.07 2.84 -20.10
C ALA A 251 -3.95 3.72 -21.35
N ASN A 252 -2.76 3.77 -21.95
CA ASN A 252 -2.55 4.49 -23.21
C ASN A 252 -3.25 3.83 -24.42
N ARG A 253 -3.57 2.53 -24.34
CA ARG A 253 -4.25 1.80 -25.43
C ARG A 253 -5.76 1.75 -25.28
N ILE A 254 -6.26 1.52 -24.06
CA ILE A 254 -7.69 1.27 -23.80
C ILE A 254 -8.38 2.39 -23.02
N GLY A 255 -7.63 3.45 -22.65
CA GLY A 255 -8.14 4.53 -21.80
C GLY A 255 -7.92 4.28 -20.31
N LEU A 256 -7.95 5.38 -19.54
CA LEU A 256 -7.58 5.36 -18.12
C LEU A 256 -8.60 4.62 -17.25
N SER A 257 -9.89 4.88 -17.47
CA SER A 257 -10.97 4.23 -16.72
C SER A 257 -11.05 2.74 -17.03
N SER A 258 -10.96 2.36 -18.32
CA SER A 258 -10.98 0.95 -18.72
C SER A 258 -9.79 0.19 -18.15
N ALA A 259 -8.61 0.83 -18.07
CA ALA A 259 -7.44 0.23 -17.44
C ALA A 259 -7.64 0.05 -15.92
N TYR A 260 -8.24 1.02 -15.23
CA TYR A 260 -8.58 0.91 -13.81
C TYR A 260 -9.59 -0.23 -13.56
N ILE A 261 -10.65 -0.29 -14.35
CA ILE A 261 -11.67 -1.35 -14.28
C ILE A 261 -11.02 -2.72 -14.48
N LEU A 262 -10.20 -2.86 -15.53
CA LEU A 262 -9.51 -4.13 -15.81
C LEU A 262 -8.56 -4.51 -14.67
N ALA A 263 -7.82 -3.55 -14.09
CA ALA A 263 -6.94 -3.80 -12.95
C ALA A 263 -7.73 -4.33 -11.74
N CYS A 264 -8.88 -3.73 -11.42
CA CYS A 264 -9.75 -4.21 -10.33
C CYS A 264 -10.30 -5.63 -10.59
N ILE A 265 -10.67 -5.95 -11.84
CA ILE A 265 -11.16 -7.29 -12.21
C ILE A 265 -10.04 -8.32 -12.08
N VAL A 266 -8.84 -8.02 -12.60
CA VAL A 266 -7.67 -8.90 -12.50
C VAL A 266 -7.28 -9.14 -11.04
N GLU A 267 -7.34 -8.10 -10.22
CA GLU A 267 -7.05 -8.21 -8.79
C GLU A 267 -8.11 -9.04 -8.07
N ALA A 268 -9.40 -8.83 -8.35
CA ALA A 268 -10.48 -9.64 -7.79
C ALA A 268 -10.35 -11.12 -8.17
N ALA A 269 -9.92 -11.42 -9.39
CA ALA A 269 -9.62 -12.79 -9.81
C ALA A 269 -8.46 -13.40 -9.00
N GLY A 270 -7.40 -12.61 -8.75
CA GLY A 270 -6.27 -13.02 -7.91
C GLY A 270 -6.68 -13.29 -6.46
N VAL A 271 -7.47 -12.37 -5.87
CA VAL A 271 -8.02 -12.52 -4.51
C VAL A 271 -8.87 -13.79 -4.41
N THR A 272 -9.75 -14.03 -5.37
CA THR A 272 -10.58 -15.23 -5.40
C THR A 272 -9.72 -16.49 -5.56
N ALA A 273 -8.76 -16.48 -6.48
CA ALA A 273 -7.86 -17.60 -6.71
C ALA A 273 -7.07 -18.00 -5.44
N SER A 274 -6.67 -17.02 -4.64
CA SER A 274 -5.88 -17.26 -3.42
C SER A 274 -6.59 -18.15 -2.38
N VAL A 275 -7.92 -18.21 -2.41
CA VAL A 275 -8.74 -18.95 -1.43
C VAL A 275 -9.63 -20.03 -2.05
N ALA A 276 -9.95 -19.94 -3.34
CA ALA A 276 -10.90 -20.85 -4.00
C ALA A 276 -10.22 -22.05 -4.68
N THR A 277 -8.93 -21.94 -5.01
CA THR A 277 -8.20 -23.03 -5.64
C THR A 277 -7.27 -23.71 -4.61
N GLY A 278 -7.46 -25.01 -4.43
CA GLY A 278 -6.62 -25.78 -3.53
C GLY A 278 -5.14 -25.84 -3.96
N GLY A 279 -4.25 -26.22 -3.03
CA GLY A 279 -2.82 -26.39 -3.28
C GLY A 279 -2.06 -25.05 -3.37
N LEU A 280 -0.89 -25.08 -3.99
CA LEU A 280 0.06 -23.97 -4.00
C LEU A 280 -0.21 -22.94 -5.12
N ALA A 281 -0.88 -23.34 -6.19
CA ALA A 281 -1.06 -22.51 -7.39
C ALA A 281 -1.96 -21.30 -7.15
N GLY A 282 -3.04 -21.46 -6.39
CA GLY A 282 -3.99 -20.39 -6.08
C GLY A 282 -3.37 -19.23 -5.32
N PRO A 283 -2.75 -19.48 -4.15
CA PRO A 283 -2.08 -18.43 -3.40
C PRO A 283 -0.94 -17.76 -4.17
N LEU A 284 -0.18 -18.52 -4.97
CA LEU A 284 0.88 -17.95 -5.82
C LEU A 284 0.30 -17.03 -6.91
N ALA A 285 -0.75 -17.49 -7.61
CA ALA A 285 -1.45 -16.65 -8.58
C ALA A 285 -2.05 -15.41 -7.92
N GLY A 286 -2.67 -15.55 -6.74
CA GLY A 286 -3.18 -14.46 -5.94
C GLY A 286 -2.11 -13.42 -5.63
N GLY A 287 -0.94 -13.84 -5.18
CA GLY A 287 0.20 -12.96 -4.89
C GLY A 287 0.72 -12.23 -6.14
N ILE A 288 0.89 -12.94 -7.25
CA ILE A 288 1.34 -12.35 -8.53
C ILE A 288 0.32 -11.32 -9.04
N LEU A 289 -0.96 -11.66 -9.07
CA LEU A 289 -2.01 -10.77 -9.57
C LEU A 289 -2.22 -9.57 -8.66
N LEU A 290 -2.18 -9.74 -7.34
CA LEU A 290 -2.16 -8.64 -6.39
C LEU A 290 -0.98 -7.70 -6.68
N GLY A 291 0.25 -8.22 -6.72
CA GLY A 291 1.44 -7.42 -7.01
C GLY A 291 1.33 -6.67 -8.34
N ALA A 292 0.91 -7.36 -9.38
CA ALA A 292 0.78 -6.79 -10.72
C ALA A 292 -0.27 -5.67 -10.82
N THR A 293 -1.19 -5.51 -9.86
CA THR A 293 -2.33 -4.60 -9.99
C THR A 293 -2.38 -3.51 -8.94
N PHE A 294 -2.17 -3.79 -7.64
CA PHE A 294 -2.55 -2.85 -6.57
C PHE A 294 -1.85 -1.48 -6.63
N ILE A 295 -0.52 -1.45 -6.95
CA ILE A 295 0.21 -0.16 -7.07
C ILE A 295 -0.28 0.60 -8.30
N ALA A 296 -0.50 -0.11 -9.39
CA ALA A 296 -0.96 0.47 -10.64
C ALA A 296 -2.39 1.02 -10.53
N ALA A 297 -3.33 0.24 -9.99
CA ALA A 297 -4.72 0.67 -9.79
C ALA A 297 -4.79 1.90 -8.86
N THR A 298 -3.94 1.94 -7.80
CA THR A 298 -3.78 3.14 -6.97
C THR A 298 -3.41 4.37 -7.81
N SER A 299 -2.42 4.25 -8.68
CA SER A 299 -1.98 5.34 -9.56
C SER A 299 -3.05 5.74 -10.59
N LEU A 300 -3.70 4.76 -11.22
CA LEU A 300 -4.75 4.99 -12.23
C LEU A 300 -5.96 5.71 -11.63
N GLY A 301 -6.44 5.30 -10.46
CA GLY A 301 -7.57 5.91 -9.77
C GLY A 301 -7.31 7.38 -9.39
N LEU A 302 -6.13 7.70 -8.88
CA LEU A 302 -5.75 9.08 -8.56
C LEU A 302 -5.71 9.96 -9.81
N ARG A 303 -5.15 9.47 -10.91
CA ARG A 303 -5.10 10.18 -12.20
C ARG A 303 -6.50 10.40 -12.77
N LEU A 304 -7.40 9.42 -12.63
CA LEU A 304 -8.78 9.54 -13.09
C LEU A 304 -9.49 10.71 -12.39
N ALA A 305 -9.38 10.80 -11.06
CA ALA A 305 -9.98 11.91 -10.32
C ALA A 305 -9.37 13.28 -10.67
N GLN A 306 -8.05 13.33 -10.92
CA GLN A 306 -7.39 14.57 -11.35
C GLN A 306 -7.88 15.05 -12.72
N LEU A 307 -8.12 14.14 -13.67
CA LEU A 307 -8.70 14.48 -14.99
C LEU A 307 -10.14 14.99 -14.87
N MET A 308 -10.92 14.48 -13.91
CA MET A 308 -12.30 14.93 -13.68
C MET A 308 -12.38 16.26 -12.93
N ALA A 309 -11.33 16.70 -12.24
CA ALA A 309 -11.28 17.95 -11.49
C ALA A 309 -9.95 18.70 -11.70
N PRO A 310 -9.60 19.09 -12.94
CA PRO A 310 -8.27 19.64 -13.26
C PRO A 310 -7.98 20.97 -12.55
N LEU A 311 -8.99 21.80 -12.29
CA LEU A 311 -8.86 23.07 -11.56
C LEU A 311 -8.77 22.90 -10.04
N SER A 312 -9.14 21.71 -9.52
CA SER A 312 -9.19 21.39 -8.10
C SER A 312 -8.47 20.05 -7.81
N ALA A 313 -7.40 19.79 -8.54
CA ALA A 313 -6.70 18.51 -8.53
C ALA A 313 -6.20 18.09 -7.14
N ARG A 314 -5.72 19.03 -6.31
CA ARG A 314 -5.29 18.73 -4.93
C ARG A 314 -6.46 18.34 -4.03
N ARG A 315 -7.62 18.99 -4.18
CA ARG A 315 -8.83 18.64 -3.42
C ARG A 315 -9.36 17.25 -3.83
N ALA A 316 -9.36 16.96 -5.13
CA ALA A 316 -9.72 15.63 -5.64
C ALA A 316 -8.78 14.57 -5.08
N PHE A 317 -7.47 14.81 -5.13
CA PHE A 317 -6.46 13.92 -4.57
C PHE A 317 -6.67 13.68 -3.07
N ALA A 318 -6.94 14.75 -2.29
CA ALA A 318 -7.17 14.64 -0.85
C ALA A 318 -8.40 13.77 -0.53
N LEU A 319 -9.52 13.95 -1.24
CA LEU A 319 -10.72 13.13 -1.03
C LEU A 319 -10.51 11.68 -1.47
N MET A 320 -9.82 11.45 -2.59
CA MET A 320 -9.45 10.10 -3.02
C MET A 320 -8.60 9.42 -1.96
N THR A 321 -7.58 10.10 -1.45
CA THR A 321 -6.71 9.56 -0.39
C THR A 321 -7.48 9.28 0.90
N ALA A 322 -8.42 10.16 1.27
CA ALA A 322 -9.26 9.95 2.45
C ALA A 322 -10.18 8.73 2.28
N ALA A 323 -10.89 8.62 1.15
CA ALA A 323 -11.75 7.48 0.87
C ALA A 323 -10.98 6.16 0.85
N PHE A 324 -9.83 6.15 0.18
CA PHE A 324 -8.90 5.02 0.15
C PHE A 324 -8.40 4.63 1.55
N GLY A 325 -8.01 5.63 2.35
CA GLY A 325 -7.56 5.41 3.74
C GLY A 325 -8.66 4.81 4.61
N VAL A 326 -9.91 5.28 4.48
CA VAL A 326 -11.06 4.69 5.18
C VAL A 326 -11.23 3.22 4.77
N GLY A 327 -11.16 2.90 3.46
CA GLY A 327 -11.22 1.53 2.97
C GLY A 327 -10.09 0.66 3.56
N GLN A 328 -8.87 1.17 3.58
CA GLN A 328 -7.71 0.46 4.15
C GLN A 328 -7.82 0.23 5.66
N ILE A 329 -8.45 1.14 6.41
CA ILE A 329 -8.67 0.97 7.84
C ILE A 329 -9.77 -0.07 8.07
N ALA A 330 -10.88 0.02 7.33
CA ALA A 330 -12.02 -0.88 7.50
C ALA A 330 -11.72 -2.32 7.04
N GLY A 331 -10.97 -2.47 5.93
CA GLY A 331 -10.72 -3.77 5.30
C GLY A 331 -10.14 -4.83 6.26
N PRO A 332 -8.97 -4.62 6.88
CA PRO A 332 -8.36 -5.61 7.76
C PRO A 332 -9.15 -5.85 9.04
N VAL A 333 -9.81 -4.83 9.60
CA VAL A 333 -10.69 -5.01 10.77
C VAL A 333 -11.85 -5.94 10.42
N LEU A 334 -12.58 -5.64 9.34
CA LEU A 334 -13.72 -6.45 8.92
C LEU A 334 -13.26 -7.86 8.55
N ALA A 335 -12.17 -7.98 7.80
CA ALA A 335 -11.64 -9.28 7.40
C ALA A 335 -11.19 -10.10 8.60
N GLY A 336 -10.50 -9.50 9.58
CA GLY A 336 -10.07 -10.19 10.79
C GLY A 336 -11.24 -10.69 11.65
N VAL A 337 -12.27 -9.84 11.85
CA VAL A 337 -13.47 -10.22 12.60
C VAL A 337 -14.23 -11.33 11.89
N VAL A 338 -14.44 -11.23 10.57
CA VAL A 338 -15.13 -12.26 9.80
C VAL A 338 -14.32 -13.56 9.77
N ALA A 339 -13.00 -13.50 9.62
CA ALA A 339 -12.13 -14.67 9.65
C ALA A 339 -12.17 -15.37 11.01
N GLN A 340 -12.14 -14.61 12.10
CA GLN A 340 -12.25 -15.15 13.46
C GLN A 340 -13.61 -15.84 13.69
N TRP A 341 -14.69 -15.24 13.19
CA TRP A 341 -16.04 -15.81 13.31
C TRP A 341 -16.24 -17.04 12.42
N SER A 342 -15.76 -17.02 11.17
CA SER A 342 -15.94 -18.11 10.21
C SER A 342 -14.89 -19.23 10.30
N GLY A 343 -13.79 -18.99 11.06
CA GLY A 343 -12.66 -19.90 11.19
C GLY A 343 -11.76 -19.98 9.95
N SER A 344 -11.90 -19.07 8.97
CA SER A 344 -11.16 -19.09 7.71
C SER A 344 -11.14 -17.71 7.03
N PHE A 345 -10.11 -17.46 6.21
CA PHE A 345 -10.05 -16.26 5.37
C PHE A 345 -10.86 -16.35 4.07
N PHE A 346 -11.61 -17.43 3.83
CA PHE A 346 -12.38 -17.60 2.60
C PHE A 346 -13.45 -16.51 2.44
N LEU A 347 -14.33 -16.35 3.42
CA LEU A 347 -15.41 -15.33 3.37
C LEU A 347 -14.87 -13.89 3.30
N PRO A 348 -13.90 -13.47 4.12
CA PRO A 348 -13.30 -12.14 3.99
C PRO A 348 -12.70 -11.87 2.61
N SER A 349 -12.05 -12.86 2.00
CA SER A 349 -11.47 -12.73 0.67
C SER A 349 -12.54 -12.59 -0.42
N LEU A 350 -13.65 -13.32 -0.33
CA LEU A 350 -14.78 -13.14 -1.26
C LEU A 350 -15.40 -11.74 -1.10
N GLY A 351 -15.53 -11.24 0.14
CA GLY A 351 -15.96 -9.87 0.40
C GLY A 351 -15.02 -8.83 -0.21
N ALA A 352 -13.72 -9.05 -0.12
CA ALA A 352 -12.69 -8.22 -0.74
C ALA A 352 -12.79 -8.23 -2.27
N ALA A 353 -12.94 -9.40 -2.89
CA ALA A 353 -13.15 -9.53 -4.33
C ALA A 353 -14.46 -8.83 -4.78
N ALA A 354 -15.54 -8.96 -4.03
CA ALA A 354 -16.79 -8.25 -4.30
C ALA A 354 -16.61 -6.72 -4.23
N ALA A 355 -15.85 -6.20 -3.28
CA ALA A 355 -15.56 -4.78 -3.18
C ALA A 355 -14.76 -4.27 -4.39
N LEU A 356 -13.78 -5.05 -4.89
CA LEU A 356 -13.01 -4.74 -6.10
C LEU A 356 -13.91 -4.73 -7.35
N LEU A 357 -14.79 -5.71 -7.50
CA LEU A 357 -15.75 -5.76 -8.61
C LEU A 357 -16.78 -4.63 -8.52
N ALA A 358 -17.25 -4.29 -7.32
CA ALA A 358 -18.12 -3.13 -7.10
C ALA A 358 -17.41 -1.82 -7.47
N SER A 359 -16.13 -1.67 -7.12
CA SER A 359 -15.32 -0.53 -7.54
C SER A 359 -15.27 -0.43 -9.07
N ALA A 360 -14.99 -1.52 -9.77
CA ALA A 360 -14.97 -1.57 -11.23
C ALA A 360 -16.34 -1.18 -11.84
N ALA A 361 -17.43 -1.74 -11.33
CA ALA A 361 -18.79 -1.48 -11.81
C ALA A 361 -19.21 -0.02 -11.59
N ILE A 362 -18.86 0.58 -10.46
CA ILE A 362 -19.14 1.98 -10.16
C ILE A 362 -18.40 2.92 -11.12
N VAL A 363 -17.11 2.67 -11.40
CA VAL A 363 -16.36 3.47 -12.37
C VAL A 363 -16.94 3.32 -13.77
N TRP A 364 -17.30 2.12 -14.19
CA TRP A 364 -17.98 1.90 -15.46
C TRP A 364 -19.30 2.68 -15.58
N SER A 365 -20.10 2.71 -14.49
CA SER A 365 -21.32 3.50 -14.45
C SER A 365 -21.07 5.02 -14.47
N ALA A 366 -19.93 5.47 -13.93
CA ALA A 366 -19.56 6.88 -13.93
C ALA A 366 -19.20 7.38 -15.35
N GLU A 367 -18.53 6.55 -16.15
CA GLU A 367 -18.22 6.87 -17.56
C GLU A 367 -19.49 7.06 -18.40
N ARG A 368 -20.45 6.18 -18.25
CA ARG A 368 -21.73 6.30 -18.97
C ARG A 368 -22.50 7.57 -18.61
N THR A 369 -22.40 8.00 -17.33
CA THR A 369 -23.06 9.24 -16.88
C THR A 369 -22.33 10.50 -17.38
N ALA A 370 -21.05 10.42 -17.71
CA ALA A 370 -20.26 11.53 -18.25
C ALA A 370 -20.41 11.69 -19.78
N SER A 371 -20.85 10.62 -20.47
CA SER A 371 -21.06 10.59 -21.93
C SER A 371 -22.53 10.82 -22.34
N ALA A 372 -23.45 10.84 -21.40
CA ALA A 372 -24.85 11.21 -21.58
C ALA A 372 -25.10 12.67 -21.19
#